data_3a303ceb4191855cfd86a632b7b59de7
#
_entry.id   3a303ceb4191855cfd86a632b7b59de7
#
_cell.length_a   1.000
_cell.length_b   1.000
_cell.length_c   1.000
_cell.angle_alpha   90.00
_cell.angle_beta   90.00
_cell.angle_gamma   90.00
#
_symmetry.space_group_name_H-M   'P 1'
#
loop_
_entity.id
_entity.type
_entity.pdbx_description
1 polymer ?
#
loop_
_entity_poly.entity_id
_entity_poly.type
_entity_poly.pdbx_seq_one_letter_code
_entity_poly.pdbx_strand_id
1 'polypeptide(L)'
;EIKVAKTGFLMVHNAWGITIGNRHDMQAAAAMMEPFDRAMRDLYAERSGSKAEDVETWMDAETFFTGEDAVKTGLADGYLSDAEIEQDKDNGKRASAIAKIEASMAAQGLSRRERRSLLAELQGGADVSPPDVMPSADIIAALRGNTEKLKI
;
A
#
# COMPACT_ATOMS: atom_id res chain seq x y z
N GLU A 1 -9.48 0.64 14.75
CA GLU A 1 -8.95 -0.45 15.57
C GLU A 1 -7.92 -1.24 14.78
N ILE A 2 -6.72 -1.47 15.35
CA ILE A 2 -5.62 -2.27 14.78
C ILE A 2 -5.39 -3.46 15.69
N LYS A 3 -5.52 -4.66 15.12
CA LYS A 3 -5.22 -5.91 15.85
C LYS A 3 -4.05 -6.64 15.20
N VAL A 4 -3.25 -7.29 16.02
CA VAL A 4 -2.08 -8.06 15.57
C VAL A 4 -2.18 -9.50 16.05
N ALA A 5 -1.69 -10.45 15.27
CA ALA A 5 -1.58 -11.82 15.75
C ALA A 5 -0.60 -11.86 16.93
N LYS A 6 -0.88 -12.63 17.98
CA LYS A 6 -0.02 -12.73 19.17
C LYS A 6 1.42 -13.13 18.83
N THR A 7 1.58 -13.98 17.82
CA THR A 7 2.88 -14.42 17.27
C THR A 7 3.31 -13.62 16.05
N GLY A 8 2.59 -12.57 15.71
CA GLY A 8 2.88 -11.70 14.57
C GLY A 8 3.95 -10.66 14.88
N PHE A 9 4.33 -9.95 13.83
CA PHE A 9 5.26 -8.82 13.92
C PHE A 9 4.66 -7.62 13.20
N LEU A 10 4.94 -6.43 13.72
CA LEU A 10 4.69 -5.16 13.08
C LEU A 10 6.05 -4.48 12.89
N MET A 11 6.33 -4.01 11.69
CA MET A 11 7.57 -3.30 11.40
C MET A 11 7.24 -1.85 11.02
N VAL A 12 7.97 -0.92 11.57
CA VAL A 12 7.93 0.50 11.21
C VAL A 12 9.22 0.86 10.47
N HIS A 13 9.09 1.60 9.38
CA HIS A 13 10.23 1.98 8.54
C HIS A 13 9.96 3.31 7.84
N ASN A 14 10.99 3.93 7.30
CA ASN A 14 10.91 5.11 6.44
C ASN A 14 10.29 4.78 5.07
N ALA A 15 9.86 5.79 4.34
CA ALA A 15 9.40 5.66 2.97
C ALA A 15 10.49 5.00 2.11
N TRP A 16 10.07 4.09 1.22
CA TRP A 16 11.00 3.33 0.40
C TRP A 16 10.71 3.51 -1.09
N GLY A 17 11.75 3.59 -1.89
CA GLY A 17 11.62 3.73 -3.35
C GLY A 17 12.90 3.37 -4.09
N ILE A 18 12.81 3.31 -5.41
CA ILE A 18 13.95 3.11 -6.31
C ILE A 18 14.10 4.35 -7.18
N THR A 19 15.29 4.90 -7.23
CA THR A 19 15.66 6.02 -8.11
C THR A 19 16.89 5.66 -8.92
N ILE A 20 16.85 5.94 -10.22
CA ILE A 20 17.97 5.76 -11.14
C ILE A 20 18.27 7.12 -11.75
N GLY A 21 19.53 7.56 -11.65
CA GLY A 21 19.93 8.85 -12.20
C GLY A 21 21.28 9.29 -11.67
N ASN A 22 21.60 10.56 -11.87
CA ASN A 22 22.81 11.20 -11.36
C ASN A 22 22.62 11.68 -9.90
N ARG A 23 23.65 12.32 -9.32
CA ARG A 23 23.61 12.84 -7.95
C ARG A 23 22.43 13.79 -7.67
N HIS A 24 22.04 14.61 -8.64
CA HIS A 24 20.94 15.56 -8.46
C HIS A 24 19.59 14.84 -8.43
N ASP A 25 19.43 13.79 -9.22
CA ASP A 25 18.23 12.97 -9.24
C ASP A 25 18.06 12.24 -7.90
N MET A 26 19.15 11.72 -7.31
CA MET A 26 19.16 11.11 -5.98
C MET A 26 18.77 12.10 -4.88
N GLN A 27 19.32 13.33 -4.94
CA GLN A 27 18.97 14.37 -3.98
C GLN A 27 17.50 14.80 -4.09
N ALA A 28 16.97 14.92 -5.30
CA ALA A 28 15.57 15.25 -5.52
C ALA A 28 14.65 14.14 -5.00
N ALA A 29 15.00 12.87 -5.23
CA ALA A 29 14.24 11.73 -4.71
C ALA A 29 14.24 11.70 -3.18
N ALA A 30 15.38 11.91 -2.54
CA ALA A 30 15.48 11.99 -1.08
C ALA A 30 14.60 13.13 -0.52
N ALA A 31 14.68 14.32 -1.11
CA ALA A 31 13.86 15.47 -0.70
C ALA A 31 12.36 15.22 -0.89
N MET A 32 11.98 14.41 -1.87
CA MET A 32 10.59 14.03 -2.10
C MET A 32 10.09 13.03 -1.05
N MET A 33 10.95 12.18 -0.50
CA MET A 33 10.57 11.18 0.52
C MET A 33 10.44 11.78 1.92
N GLU A 34 11.23 12.79 2.26
CA GLU A 34 11.24 13.41 3.59
C GLU A 34 9.85 13.84 4.13
N PRO A 35 8.94 14.44 3.35
CA PRO A 35 7.58 14.74 3.82
C PRO A 35 6.77 13.48 4.18
N PHE A 36 7.00 12.36 3.50
CA PHE A 36 6.32 11.10 3.80
C PHE A 36 6.86 10.51 5.11
N ASP A 37 8.17 10.54 5.33
CA ASP A 37 8.78 10.06 6.56
C ASP A 37 8.26 10.86 7.75
N ARG A 38 8.19 12.20 7.64
CA ARG A 38 7.60 13.04 8.69
C ARG A 38 6.14 12.72 8.96
N ALA A 39 5.33 12.54 7.92
CA ALA A 39 3.93 12.20 8.08
C ALA A 39 3.72 10.84 8.76
N MET A 40 4.53 9.83 8.40
CA MET A 40 4.51 8.52 9.02
C MET A 40 4.98 8.58 10.48
N ARG A 41 6.07 9.29 10.75
CA ARG A 41 6.57 9.52 12.11
C ARG A 41 5.48 10.13 13.00
N ASP A 42 4.85 11.19 12.54
CA ASP A 42 3.83 11.89 13.31
C ASP A 42 2.59 11.00 13.56
N LEU A 43 2.20 10.20 12.55
CA LEU A 43 1.11 9.23 12.68
C LEU A 43 1.44 8.12 13.70
N TYR A 44 2.66 7.58 13.65
CA TYR A 44 3.08 6.56 14.61
C TYR A 44 3.24 7.13 16.03
N ALA A 45 3.72 8.37 16.15
CA ALA A 45 3.83 9.07 17.44
C ALA A 45 2.45 9.32 18.05
N GLU A 46 1.50 9.85 17.27
CA GLU A 46 0.12 10.03 17.70
C GLU A 46 -0.51 8.69 18.12
N ARG A 47 -0.31 7.65 17.31
CA ARG A 47 -0.88 6.33 17.53
C ARG A 47 -0.35 5.66 18.80
N SER A 48 0.96 5.70 19.00
CA SER A 48 1.63 5.03 20.14
C SER A 48 1.66 5.87 21.42
N GLY A 49 1.44 7.17 21.32
CA GLY A 49 1.68 8.12 22.41
C GLY A 49 3.17 8.32 22.72
N SER A 50 4.07 7.85 21.86
CA SER A 50 5.51 7.97 22.00
C SER A 50 6.00 9.33 21.45
N LYS A 51 7.21 9.72 21.86
CA LYS A 51 7.82 10.94 21.32
C LYS A 51 8.22 10.75 19.86
N ALA A 52 8.14 11.81 19.06
CA ALA A 52 8.50 11.78 17.64
C ALA A 52 9.95 11.31 17.42
N GLU A 53 10.88 11.71 18.29
CA GLU A 53 12.29 11.34 18.23
C GLU A 53 12.51 9.83 18.44
N ASP A 54 11.73 9.21 19.33
CA ASP A 54 11.77 7.77 19.58
C ASP A 54 11.26 7.01 18.35
N VAL A 55 10.16 7.50 17.77
CA VAL A 55 9.56 6.93 16.55
C VAL A 55 10.49 7.06 15.35
N GLU A 56 11.15 8.21 15.17
CA GLU A 56 12.17 8.41 14.13
C GLU A 56 13.28 7.38 14.25
N THR A 57 13.77 7.15 15.48
CA THR A 57 14.76 6.11 15.76
C THR A 57 14.27 4.71 15.38
N TRP A 58 12.98 4.39 15.65
CA TRP A 58 12.41 3.10 15.25
C TRP A 58 12.30 2.94 13.75
N MET A 59 11.93 4.01 13.04
CA MET A 59 11.80 4.01 11.58
C MET A 59 13.17 3.85 10.91
N ASP A 60 14.17 4.59 11.37
CA ASP A 60 15.55 4.53 10.87
C ASP A 60 16.20 3.15 11.09
N ALA A 61 15.85 2.49 12.19
CA ALA A 61 16.34 1.16 12.52
C ALA A 61 15.50 0.02 11.91
N GLU A 62 14.45 0.32 11.12
CA GLU A 62 13.51 -0.68 10.60
C GLU A 62 13.02 -1.63 11.71
N THR A 63 12.53 -1.04 12.81
CA THR A 63 12.25 -1.78 14.04
C THR A 63 11.08 -2.74 13.89
N PHE A 64 11.30 -3.99 14.28
CA PHE A 64 10.27 -5.02 14.40
C PHE A 64 9.75 -5.08 15.83
N PHE A 65 8.45 -4.91 15.97
CA PHE A 65 7.73 -5.12 17.23
C PHE A 65 7.06 -6.48 17.19
N THR A 66 7.24 -7.29 18.23
CA THR A 66 6.41 -8.50 18.41
C THR A 66 4.96 -8.09 18.61
N GLY A 67 4.00 -9.01 18.43
CA GLY A 67 2.59 -8.71 18.72
C GLY A 67 2.40 -8.15 20.13
N GLU A 68 3.15 -8.65 21.10
CA GLU A 68 3.11 -8.16 22.49
C GLU A 68 3.67 -6.74 22.60
N ASP A 69 4.81 -6.46 21.98
CA ASP A 69 5.43 -5.14 22.02
C ASP A 69 4.59 -4.11 21.25
N ALA A 70 3.97 -4.50 20.12
CA ALA A 70 3.09 -3.63 19.37
C ALA A 70 1.87 -3.17 20.18
N VAL A 71 1.31 -4.06 21.01
CA VAL A 71 0.21 -3.69 21.92
C VAL A 71 0.74 -2.85 23.09
N LYS A 72 1.87 -3.19 23.68
CA LYS A 72 2.46 -2.41 24.78
C LYS A 72 2.83 -1.00 24.40
N THR A 73 3.36 -0.83 23.19
CA THR A 73 3.72 0.50 22.64
C THR A 73 2.52 1.28 22.10
N GLY A 74 1.32 0.71 22.08
CA GLY A 74 0.13 1.36 21.54
C GLY A 74 0.04 1.39 20.02
N LEU A 75 0.97 0.74 19.31
CA LEU A 75 0.92 0.59 17.85
C LEU A 75 -0.23 -0.32 17.41
N ALA A 76 -0.65 -1.25 18.27
CA ALA A 76 -1.85 -2.05 18.09
C ALA A 76 -2.77 -1.93 19.31
N ASP A 77 -4.10 -2.11 19.10
CA ASP A 77 -5.12 -2.03 20.15
C ASP A 77 -5.29 -3.36 20.90
N GLY A 78 -4.88 -4.46 20.30
CA GLY A 78 -5.05 -5.78 20.87
C GLY A 78 -4.67 -6.90 19.92
N TYR A 79 -5.10 -8.10 20.29
CA TYR A 79 -4.80 -9.31 19.54
C TYR A 79 -5.98 -9.77 18.70
N LEU A 80 -5.66 -10.37 17.54
CA LEU A 80 -6.62 -11.13 16.75
C LEU A 80 -7.07 -12.36 17.56
N SER A 81 -8.36 -12.64 17.55
CA SER A 81 -8.91 -13.90 18.04
C SER A 81 -8.64 -15.05 17.05
N ASP A 82 -8.72 -16.30 17.51
CA ASP A 82 -8.56 -17.46 16.63
C ASP A 82 -9.57 -17.46 15.48
N ALA A 83 -10.80 -17.00 15.74
CA ALA A 83 -11.84 -16.88 14.71
C ALA A 83 -11.50 -15.84 13.65
N GLU A 84 -10.95 -14.69 14.03
CA GLU A 84 -10.49 -13.65 13.11
C GLU A 84 -9.29 -14.14 12.27
N ILE A 85 -8.37 -14.91 12.87
CA ILE A 85 -7.22 -15.51 12.18
C ILE A 85 -7.69 -16.54 11.15
N GLU A 86 -8.66 -17.40 11.47
CA GLU A 86 -9.20 -18.36 10.52
C GLU A 86 -9.95 -17.67 9.37
N GLN A 87 -10.73 -16.63 9.66
CA GLN A 87 -11.40 -15.84 8.63
C GLN A 87 -10.42 -15.16 7.69
N ASP A 88 -9.30 -14.67 8.20
CA ASP A 88 -8.25 -14.04 7.37
C ASP A 88 -7.54 -15.05 6.49
N LYS A 89 -7.26 -16.26 6.99
CA LYS A 89 -6.74 -17.37 6.18
C LYS A 89 -7.67 -17.73 5.02
N ASP A 90 -8.97 -17.76 5.23
CA ASP A 90 -9.94 -18.05 4.20
C ASP A 90 -10.04 -16.90 3.19
N ASN A 91 -9.98 -15.65 3.65
CA ASN A 91 -9.90 -14.48 2.79
C ASN A 91 -8.61 -14.51 1.94
N GLY A 92 -7.47 -14.89 2.52
CA GLY A 92 -6.20 -15.05 1.82
C GLY A 92 -6.24 -16.14 0.74
N LYS A 93 -6.86 -17.29 1.03
CA LYS A 93 -7.07 -18.36 0.05
C LYS A 93 -7.97 -17.90 -1.09
N ARG A 94 -9.06 -17.18 -0.76
CA ARG A 94 -9.99 -16.62 -1.74
C ARG A 94 -9.32 -15.57 -2.62
N ALA A 95 -8.54 -14.65 -2.05
CA ALA A 95 -7.77 -13.65 -2.80
C ALA A 95 -6.75 -14.31 -3.73
N SER A 96 -6.03 -15.34 -3.26
CA SER A 96 -5.09 -16.11 -4.09
C SER A 96 -5.80 -16.85 -5.24
N ALA A 97 -6.97 -17.42 -5.01
CA ALA A 97 -7.76 -18.06 -6.06
C ALA A 97 -8.22 -17.04 -7.11
N ILE A 98 -8.72 -15.88 -6.68
CA ILE A 98 -9.12 -14.79 -7.57
C ILE A 98 -7.93 -14.33 -8.42
N ALA A 99 -6.76 -14.13 -7.81
CA ALA A 99 -5.55 -13.72 -8.53
C ALA A 99 -5.13 -14.74 -9.61
N LYS A 100 -5.24 -16.04 -9.32
CA LYS A 100 -4.97 -17.10 -10.30
C LYS A 100 -5.96 -17.07 -11.46
N ILE A 101 -7.25 -16.88 -11.17
CA ILE A 101 -8.29 -16.75 -12.19
C ILE A 101 -8.02 -15.52 -13.06
N GLU A 102 -7.70 -14.39 -12.44
CA GLU A 102 -7.36 -13.14 -13.15
C GLU A 102 -6.16 -13.29 -14.07
N ALA A 103 -5.10 -13.97 -13.60
CA ALA A 103 -3.92 -14.29 -14.40
C ALA A 103 -4.25 -15.21 -15.59
N SER A 104 -5.09 -16.21 -15.39
CA SER A 104 -5.55 -17.10 -16.46
C SER A 104 -6.35 -16.37 -17.53
N MET A 105 -7.27 -15.49 -17.13
CA MET A 105 -8.04 -14.64 -18.05
C MET A 105 -7.12 -13.68 -18.83
N ALA A 106 -6.09 -13.13 -18.18
CA ALA A 106 -5.11 -12.28 -18.83
C ALA A 106 -4.31 -13.05 -19.89
N ALA A 107 -3.91 -14.28 -19.59
CA ALA A 107 -3.22 -15.14 -20.55
C ALA A 107 -4.08 -15.51 -21.76
N GLN A 108 -5.40 -15.49 -21.63
CA GLN A 108 -6.37 -15.70 -22.71
C GLN A 108 -6.67 -14.41 -23.50
N GLY A 109 -5.98 -13.30 -23.18
CA GLY A 109 -6.09 -12.03 -23.90
C GLY A 109 -7.25 -11.13 -23.47
N LEU A 110 -7.98 -11.46 -22.37
CA LEU A 110 -9.02 -10.60 -21.87
C LEU A 110 -8.45 -9.30 -21.31
N SER A 111 -9.07 -8.18 -21.68
CA SER A 111 -8.71 -6.87 -21.17
C SER A 111 -8.99 -6.76 -19.66
N ARG A 112 -8.33 -5.80 -18.99
CA ARG A 112 -8.55 -5.56 -17.55
C ARG A 112 -10.01 -5.25 -17.23
N ARG A 113 -10.74 -4.59 -18.12
CA ARG A 113 -12.16 -4.27 -17.95
C ARG A 113 -13.04 -5.53 -17.98
N GLU A 114 -12.83 -6.40 -18.96
CA GLU A 114 -13.55 -7.66 -19.09
C GLU A 114 -13.30 -8.58 -17.89
N ARG A 115 -12.04 -8.69 -17.44
CA ARG A 115 -11.70 -9.51 -16.26
C ARG A 115 -12.43 -9.02 -15.00
N ARG A 116 -12.46 -7.70 -14.78
CA ARG A 116 -13.19 -7.12 -13.62
C ARG A 116 -14.70 -7.36 -13.70
N SER A 117 -15.29 -7.22 -14.89
CA SER A 117 -16.72 -7.49 -15.08
C SER A 117 -17.05 -8.95 -14.74
N LEU A 118 -16.30 -9.90 -15.30
CA LEU A 118 -16.52 -11.32 -15.04
C LEU A 118 -16.30 -11.69 -13.57
N LEU A 119 -15.31 -11.12 -12.91
CA LEU A 119 -15.08 -11.35 -11.47
C LEU A 119 -16.20 -10.76 -10.61
N ALA A 120 -16.75 -9.62 -10.97
CA ALA A 120 -17.89 -9.01 -10.27
C ALA A 120 -19.14 -9.87 -10.40
N GLU A 121 -19.42 -10.41 -11.58
CA GLU A 121 -20.53 -11.33 -11.81
C GLU A 121 -20.38 -12.63 -10.98
N LEU A 122 -19.17 -13.20 -10.95
CA LEU A 122 -18.87 -14.41 -10.16
C LEU A 122 -19.01 -14.19 -8.65
N GLN A 123 -18.83 -12.96 -8.17
CA GLN A 123 -18.91 -12.62 -6.76
C GLN A 123 -20.33 -12.23 -6.31
N GLY A 124 -21.32 -12.31 -7.22
CA GLY A 124 -22.72 -11.96 -6.93
C GLY A 124 -22.92 -10.47 -6.63
N GLY A 125 -22.01 -9.64 -7.10
CA GLY A 125 -22.03 -8.20 -6.87
C GLY A 125 -22.95 -7.48 -7.87
N ALA A 126 -23.83 -6.65 -7.32
CA ALA A 126 -24.53 -5.62 -8.06
C ALA A 126 -23.50 -4.69 -8.74
N ASP A 127 -23.88 -4.23 -9.93
CA ASP A 127 -23.24 -3.24 -10.79
C ASP A 127 -22.32 -2.24 -10.04
N VAL A 128 -21.03 -2.54 -9.96
CA VAL A 128 -20.02 -1.55 -9.62
C VAL A 128 -19.39 -1.10 -10.93
N SER A 129 -20.15 -0.31 -11.67
CA SER A 129 -19.55 0.51 -12.72
C SER A 129 -18.52 1.41 -12.05
N PRO A 130 -17.22 1.28 -12.38
CA PRO A 130 -16.24 2.25 -11.89
C PRO A 130 -16.66 3.62 -12.43
N PRO A 131 -16.52 4.69 -11.65
CA PRO A 131 -16.73 6.03 -12.19
C PRO A 131 -15.86 6.19 -13.43
N ASP A 132 -16.44 6.73 -14.48
CA ASP A 132 -15.80 7.05 -15.76
C ASP A 132 -14.70 8.10 -15.50
N VAL A 133 -13.59 7.70 -14.90
CA VAL A 133 -12.38 8.50 -14.81
C VAL A 133 -11.48 8.09 -15.97
N MET A 134 -11.94 8.35 -17.18
CA MET A 134 -11.01 8.58 -18.28
C MET A 134 -10.24 9.85 -17.90
N PRO A 135 -8.90 9.83 -17.92
CA PRO A 135 -8.16 11.08 -17.83
C PRO A 135 -8.71 12.02 -18.90
N SER A 136 -9.15 13.20 -18.49
CA SER A 136 -9.75 14.16 -19.40
C SER A 136 -8.81 14.36 -20.60
N ALA A 137 -9.38 14.62 -21.77
CA ALA A 137 -8.59 14.87 -22.98
C ALA A 137 -7.48 15.92 -22.74
N ASP A 138 -7.71 16.81 -21.78
CA ASP A 138 -6.78 17.85 -21.34
C ASP A 138 -5.53 17.28 -20.64
N ILE A 139 -5.65 16.22 -19.83
CA ILE A 139 -4.50 15.55 -19.19
C ILE A 139 -3.66 14.82 -20.24
N ILE A 140 -4.33 14.17 -21.21
CA ILE A 140 -3.63 13.50 -22.32
C ILE A 140 -2.94 14.53 -23.22
N ALA A 141 -3.55 15.68 -23.48
CA ALA A 141 -2.95 16.77 -24.23
C ALA A 141 -1.76 17.41 -23.49
N ALA A 142 -1.87 17.60 -22.18
CA ALA A 142 -0.78 18.13 -21.35
C ALA A 142 0.44 17.19 -21.31
N LEU A 143 0.21 15.88 -21.23
CA LEU A 143 1.29 14.87 -21.29
C LEU A 143 1.96 14.80 -22.68
N ARG A 144 1.21 14.99 -23.77
CA ARG A 144 1.75 15.05 -25.13
C ARG A 144 2.51 16.36 -25.39
N GLY A 145 2.05 17.48 -24.88
CA GLY A 145 2.71 18.80 -25.05
C GLY A 145 4.06 18.89 -24.33
N ASN A 146 4.32 18.09 -23.31
CA ASN A 146 5.61 18.07 -22.61
C ASN A 146 6.68 17.23 -23.33
N THR A 147 6.30 16.32 -24.21
CA THR A 147 7.27 15.52 -24.99
C THR A 147 7.88 16.26 -26.17
N GLU A 148 7.26 17.33 -26.66
CA GLU A 148 7.83 18.15 -27.73
C GLU A 148 8.89 19.17 -27.26
N LYS A 149 8.93 19.50 -25.97
CA LYS A 149 9.94 20.41 -25.39
C LYS A 149 11.26 19.72 -25.00
N LEU A 150 11.38 18.42 -25.19
CA LEU A 150 12.58 17.62 -24.87
C LEU A 150 13.38 17.20 -26.10
N LYS A 151 13.16 17.84 -27.26
CA LYS A 151 14.06 17.71 -28.39
C LYS A 151 15.03 18.90 -28.43
N ILE A 152 16.15 18.71 -27.75
CA ILE A 152 17.41 19.42 -28.01
C ILE A 152 18.40 18.40 -28.52
#